data_a0f7b08c222b62bfb3398033de772300
#
_entry.id   a0f7b08c222b62bfb3398033de772300
#
_cell.length_a   1.000
_cell.length_b   1.000
_cell.length_c   1.000
_cell.angle_alpha   90.00
_cell.angle_beta   90.00
_cell.angle_gamma   90.00
#
_symmetry.space_group_name_H-M   'P 1'
#
loop_
_entity.id
_entity.type
_entity.pdbx_description
1 polymer ?
#
loop_
_entity_poly.entity_id
_entity_poly.type
_entity_poly.pdbx_seq_one_letter_code
_entity_poly.pdbx_strand_id
1 'polypeptide(L)'
;MAYCSLRMKETLQFLDSFTAVWYYEENVRSSLLRYKFGRCRSYASGYGRLLAMVLQKEYPAGFDILTWVPVSSLRKLRRGYDQVELIALAVGKELELEPVALLKKIRHNRPQSGIAQEAKRRANVLGAYRETDRTAIAGQRILLLDDVLTTGATAGECARILKTAG
;
A
#
# COMPACT_ATOMS: atom_id res chain seq x y z
N MET A 1 -6.58 -1.39 18.12
CA MET A 1 -6.14 -2.74 17.67
C MET A 1 -6.94 -3.12 16.43
N ALA A 2 -6.29 -3.24 15.27
CA ALA A 2 -6.95 -3.71 14.07
C ALA A 2 -7.27 -5.22 14.24
N TYR A 3 -8.52 -5.60 14.06
CA TYR A 3 -8.93 -7.01 14.08
C TYR A 3 -8.35 -7.71 12.85
N CYS A 4 -7.25 -8.45 13.03
CA CYS A 4 -6.67 -9.26 11.98
C CYS A 4 -7.30 -10.66 12.05
N SER A 5 -8.07 -11.05 11.04
CA SER A 5 -8.57 -12.43 10.94
C SER A 5 -7.40 -13.41 10.77
N LEU A 6 -7.58 -14.67 11.22
CA LEU A 6 -6.56 -15.73 11.06
C LEU A 6 -6.07 -15.86 9.61
N ARG A 7 -6.97 -15.71 8.63
CA ARG A 7 -6.64 -15.73 7.19
C ARG A 7 -5.76 -14.54 6.75
N MET A 8 -5.93 -13.39 7.40
CA MET A 8 -5.12 -12.21 7.14
C MET A 8 -3.69 -12.39 7.67
N LYS A 9 -3.51 -13.12 8.80
CA LYS A 9 -2.17 -13.45 9.32
C LYS A 9 -1.31 -14.23 8.33
N GLU A 10 -1.88 -15.24 7.67
CA GLU A 10 -1.15 -16.01 6.64
C GLU A 10 -0.75 -15.15 5.44
N THR A 11 -1.59 -14.20 5.04
CA THR A 11 -1.33 -13.33 3.91
C THR A 11 -0.28 -12.25 4.22
N LEU A 12 -0.22 -11.82 5.48
CA LEU A 12 0.68 -10.78 5.97
C LEU A 12 1.94 -11.34 6.64
N GLN A 13 2.23 -12.62 6.51
CA GLN A 13 3.40 -13.29 7.14
C GLN A 13 4.76 -12.68 6.77
N PHE A 14 4.84 -11.92 5.68
CA PHE A 14 6.05 -11.22 5.24
C PHE A 14 6.14 -9.78 5.77
N LEU A 15 5.14 -9.30 6.49
CA LEU A 15 5.16 -8.01 7.19
C LEU A 15 5.53 -8.25 8.66
N ASP A 16 6.48 -7.49 9.18
CA ASP A 16 6.84 -7.55 10.60
C ASP A 16 5.74 -6.92 11.47
N SER A 17 5.08 -5.89 10.95
CA SER A 17 3.93 -5.22 11.56
C SER A 17 3.10 -4.49 10.51
N PHE A 18 1.90 -4.06 10.89
CA PHE A 18 1.09 -3.16 10.09
C PHE A 18 0.21 -2.29 10.98
N THR A 19 -0.14 -1.12 10.50
CA THR A 19 -1.11 -0.22 11.11
C THR A 19 -2.05 0.37 10.07
N ALA A 20 -3.18 0.90 10.52
CA ALA A 20 -4.14 1.59 9.69
C ALA A 20 -4.73 2.79 10.46
N VAL A 21 -5.00 3.88 9.76
CA VAL A 21 -5.59 5.08 10.36
C VAL A 21 -7.07 4.88 10.67
N TRP A 22 -7.79 4.19 9.77
CA TRP A 22 -9.24 3.97 9.88
C TRP A 22 -9.66 2.56 9.48
N TYR A 23 -10.82 2.16 10.00
CA TYR A 23 -11.57 1.04 9.44
C TYR A 23 -12.21 1.44 8.10
N TYR A 24 -12.30 0.51 7.16
CA TYR A 24 -12.90 0.74 5.84
C TYR A 24 -14.44 0.67 5.95
N GLU A 25 -15.04 1.69 6.59
CA GLU A 25 -16.48 1.87 6.81
C GLU A 25 -17.04 2.94 5.86
N GLU A 26 -18.36 3.14 5.87
CA GLU A 26 -19.07 3.94 4.85
C GLU A 26 -18.46 5.32 4.56
N ASN A 27 -18.18 6.11 5.59
CA ASN A 27 -17.63 7.46 5.42
C ASN A 27 -16.22 7.43 4.82
N VAL A 28 -15.36 6.53 5.34
CA VAL A 28 -13.99 6.35 4.85
C VAL A 28 -14.01 5.79 3.43
N ARG A 29 -14.87 4.80 3.16
CA ARG A 29 -15.09 4.25 1.82
C ARG A 29 -15.51 5.32 0.83
N SER A 30 -16.50 6.16 1.18
CA SER A 30 -16.98 7.25 0.33
C SER A 30 -15.89 8.27 0.04
N SER A 31 -15.10 8.65 1.04
CA SER A 31 -13.96 9.56 0.91
C SER A 31 -12.90 8.98 -0.05
N LEU A 32 -12.49 7.72 0.14
CA LEU A 32 -11.53 7.04 -0.73
C LEU A 32 -12.04 6.85 -2.16
N LEU A 33 -13.33 6.63 -2.37
CA LEU A 33 -13.92 6.55 -3.72
C LEU A 33 -13.86 7.90 -4.42
N ARG A 34 -14.14 9.02 -3.73
CA ARG A 34 -13.95 10.37 -4.28
C ARG A 34 -12.48 10.63 -4.62
N TYR A 35 -11.57 10.25 -3.74
CA TYR A 35 -10.13 10.33 -3.99
C TYR A 35 -9.71 9.53 -5.22
N LYS A 36 -10.18 8.27 -5.36
CA LYS A 36 -9.82 7.38 -6.47
C LYS A 36 -10.45 7.76 -7.81
N PHE A 37 -11.67 8.30 -7.80
CA PHE A 37 -12.49 8.47 -9.01
C PHE A 37 -13.03 9.89 -9.20
N GLY A 38 -13.10 10.68 -8.12
CA GLY A 38 -13.59 12.07 -8.13
C GLY A 38 -12.52 13.13 -8.42
N ARG A 39 -11.30 12.73 -8.80
CA ARG A 39 -10.15 13.64 -9.06
C ARG A 39 -9.76 14.54 -7.87
N CYS A 40 -10.18 14.20 -6.66
CA CYS A 40 -9.90 14.98 -5.43
C CYS A 40 -8.47 14.71 -4.92
N ARG A 41 -7.44 15.08 -5.70
CA ARG A 41 -6.02 14.86 -5.36
C ARG A 41 -5.61 15.51 -4.04
N SER A 42 -6.24 16.63 -3.67
CA SER A 42 -5.97 17.35 -2.42
C SER A 42 -6.17 16.51 -1.16
N TYR A 43 -6.97 15.43 -1.23
CA TYR A 43 -7.17 14.50 -0.11
C TYR A 43 -5.87 13.78 0.30
N ALA A 44 -4.92 13.60 -0.63
CA ALA A 44 -3.64 12.97 -0.34
C ALA A 44 -2.88 13.65 0.81
N SER A 45 -2.90 14.99 0.87
CA SER A 45 -2.25 15.75 1.93
C SER A 45 -2.86 15.46 3.31
N GLY A 46 -4.19 15.46 3.40
CA GLY A 46 -4.90 15.12 4.65
C GLY A 46 -4.64 13.67 5.11
N TYR A 47 -4.73 12.72 4.18
CA TYR A 47 -4.43 11.31 4.48
C TYR A 47 -2.96 11.11 4.88
N GLY A 48 -2.03 11.75 4.18
CA GLY A 48 -0.61 11.66 4.47
C GLY A 48 -0.26 12.19 5.85
N ARG A 49 -0.80 13.36 6.23
CA ARG A 49 -0.58 13.94 7.55
C ARG A 49 -1.09 13.04 8.67
N LEU A 50 -2.33 12.55 8.56
CA LEU A 50 -2.92 11.67 9.59
C LEU A 50 -2.15 10.34 9.69
N LEU A 51 -1.73 9.76 8.57
CA LEU A 51 -0.94 8.55 8.56
C LEU A 51 0.45 8.77 9.17
N ALA A 52 1.11 9.89 8.87
CA ALA A 52 2.40 10.25 9.45
C ALA A 52 2.32 10.39 10.98
N MET A 53 1.27 11.03 11.51
CA MET A 53 1.04 11.13 12.97
C MET A 53 0.94 9.76 13.63
N VAL A 54 0.21 8.81 13.02
CA VAL A 54 0.08 7.43 13.54
C VAL A 54 1.42 6.72 13.47
N LEU A 55 2.15 6.83 12.34
CA LEU A 55 3.44 6.18 12.14
C LEU A 55 4.50 6.69 13.12
N GLN A 56 4.59 7.99 13.36
CA GLN A 56 5.52 8.57 14.35
C GLN A 56 5.24 8.06 15.76
N LYS A 57 3.96 7.89 16.12
CA LYS A 57 3.55 7.39 17.43
C LYS A 57 3.84 5.90 17.60
N GLU A 58 3.51 5.08 16.62
CA GLU A 58 3.59 3.62 16.72
C GLU A 58 4.99 3.08 16.38
N TYR A 59 5.76 3.81 15.57
CA TYR A 59 7.09 3.43 15.10
C TYR A 59 8.13 4.53 15.35
N PRO A 60 8.43 4.86 16.62
CA PRO A 60 9.33 5.97 16.98
C PRO A 60 10.78 5.77 16.48
N ALA A 61 11.19 4.52 16.22
CA ALA A 61 12.48 4.22 15.60
C ALA A 61 12.56 4.59 14.11
N GLY A 62 11.43 4.94 13.49
CA GLY A 62 11.34 5.37 12.10
C GLY A 62 11.62 4.25 11.10
N PHE A 63 11.82 4.67 9.85
CA PHE A 63 12.07 3.82 8.69
C PHE A 63 13.23 4.37 7.89
N ASP A 64 13.92 3.49 7.14
CA ASP A 64 15.04 3.90 6.30
C ASP A 64 14.54 4.24 4.88
N ILE A 65 13.50 3.55 4.42
CA ILE A 65 12.89 3.76 3.10
C ILE A 65 11.36 3.81 3.22
N LEU A 66 10.76 4.76 2.50
CA LEU A 66 9.33 4.85 2.25
C LEU A 66 9.03 4.42 0.81
N THR A 67 8.16 3.43 0.64
CA THR A 67 7.69 2.96 -0.67
C THR A 67 6.18 2.74 -0.67
N TRP A 68 5.61 2.45 -1.83
CA TRP A 68 4.17 2.24 -1.97
C TRP A 68 3.83 1.08 -2.89
N VAL A 69 2.61 0.56 -2.76
CA VAL A 69 2.02 -0.42 -3.68
C VAL A 69 1.62 0.30 -4.97
N PRO A 70 2.32 0.09 -6.11
CA PRO A 70 2.04 0.81 -7.34
C PRO A 70 0.75 0.32 -8.01
N VAL A 71 -0.03 1.23 -8.57
CA VAL A 71 -1.13 0.87 -9.48
C VAL A 71 -0.58 0.48 -10.86
N SER A 72 -1.37 -0.25 -11.67
CA SER A 72 -0.95 -0.55 -13.05
C SER A 72 -0.91 0.72 -13.92
N SER A 73 0.01 0.75 -14.90
CA SER A 73 0.18 1.89 -15.83
C SER A 73 -1.13 2.30 -16.50
N LEU A 74 -1.99 1.32 -16.85
CA LEU A 74 -3.31 1.61 -17.43
C LEU A 74 -4.24 2.33 -16.44
N ARG A 75 -4.19 1.98 -15.15
CA ARG A 75 -4.96 2.69 -14.12
C ARG A 75 -4.40 4.09 -13.86
N LYS A 76 -3.07 4.23 -13.82
CA LYS A 76 -2.40 5.53 -13.70
C LYS A 76 -2.77 6.45 -14.87
N LEU A 77 -2.76 5.93 -16.09
CA LEU A 77 -3.18 6.67 -17.29
C LEU A 77 -4.65 7.09 -17.24
N ARG A 78 -5.56 6.15 -16.87
CA ARG A 78 -7.01 6.43 -16.80
C ARG A 78 -7.38 7.42 -15.70
N ARG A 79 -6.67 7.38 -14.56
CA ARG A 79 -6.91 8.28 -13.41
C ARG A 79 -6.14 9.58 -13.51
N GLY A 80 -5.05 9.59 -14.29
CA GLY A 80 -4.11 10.70 -14.40
C GLY A 80 -3.11 10.78 -13.24
N TYR A 81 -3.15 9.84 -12.26
CA TYR A 81 -2.24 9.75 -11.12
C TYR A 81 -2.26 8.37 -10.46
N ASP A 82 -1.21 8.06 -9.73
CA ASP A 82 -1.19 6.97 -8.75
C ASP A 82 -1.61 7.53 -7.39
N GLN A 83 -2.72 7.05 -6.86
CA GLN A 83 -3.27 7.56 -5.61
C GLN A 83 -2.39 7.21 -4.40
N VAL A 84 -1.73 6.05 -4.40
CA VAL A 84 -0.86 5.64 -3.29
C VAL A 84 0.45 6.40 -3.33
N GLU A 85 1.01 6.66 -4.52
CA GLU A 85 2.16 7.53 -4.73
C GLU A 85 1.93 8.94 -4.16
N LEU A 86 0.75 9.54 -4.40
CA LEU A 86 0.43 10.86 -3.85
C LEU A 86 0.35 10.86 -2.31
N ILE A 87 -0.20 9.79 -1.71
CA ILE A 87 -0.19 9.63 -0.25
C ILE A 87 1.25 9.45 0.24
N ALA A 88 2.07 8.63 -0.44
CA ALA A 88 3.46 8.42 -0.08
C ALA A 88 4.26 9.73 -0.10
N LEU A 89 4.08 10.56 -1.13
CA LEU A 89 4.69 11.89 -1.19
C LEU A 89 4.27 12.80 -0.02
N ALA A 90 2.98 12.74 0.37
CA ALA A 90 2.49 13.52 1.51
C ALA A 90 3.02 13.00 2.85
N VAL A 91 3.09 11.67 3.05
CA VAL A 91 3.70 11.04 4.23
C VAL A 91 5.19 11.37 4.29
N GLY A 92 5.89 11.24 3.17
CA GLY A 92 7.32 11.50 3.07
C GLY A 92 7.68 12.94 3.47
N LYS A 93 6.85 13.90 3.09
CA LYS A 93 7.02 15.31 3.52
C LYS A 93 6.92 15.48 5.04
N GLU A 94 6.00 14.77 5.70
CA GLU A 94 5.80 14.86 7.15
C GLU A 94 6.86 14.07 7.94
N LEU A 95 7.42 12.99 7.35
CA LEU A 95 8.44 12.14 7.96
C LEU A 95 9.88 12.49 7.54
N GLU A 96 10.06 13.50 6.67
CA GLU A 96 11.35 13.88 6.07
C GLU A 96 12.03 12.71 5.33
N LEU A 97 11.21 11.86 4.68
CA LEU A 97 11.64 10.70 3.88
C LEU A 97 11.23 10.89 2.42
N GLU A 98 12.17 10.82 1.49
CA GLU A 98 11.82 10.81 0.07
C GLU A 98 11.26 9.43 -0.34
N PRO A 99 10.03 9.35 -0.88
CA PRO A 99 9.47 8.07 -1.32
C PRO A 99 10.20 7.51 -2.52
N VAL A 100 10.56 6.22 -2.45
CA VAL A 100 11.28 5.50 -3.50
C VAL A 100 10.40 4.44 -4.13
N ALA A 101 10.35 4.38 -5.45
CA ALA A 101 9.58 3.38 -6.21
C ALA A 101 10.32 2.03 -6.23
N LEU A 102 10.29 1.28 -5.14
CA LEU A 102 10.93 -0.05 -5.04
C LEU A 102 10.19 -1.17 -5.76
N LEU A 103 8.94 -0.93 -6.14
CA LEU A 103 8.08 -1.92 -6.77
C LEU A 103 7.48 -1.37 -8.08
N LYS A 104 7.31 -2.27 -9.05
CA LYS A 104 6.52 -2.01 -10.26
C LYS A 104 5.48 -3.11 -10.47
N LYS A 105 4.29 -2.71 -10.91
CA LYS A 105 3.24 -3.66 -11.29
C LYS A 105 3.42 -4.07 -12.74
N ILE A 106 3.69 -5.37 -12.96
CA ILE A 106 4.00 -5.93 -14.28
C ILE A 106 2.80 -6.62 -14.96
N ARG A 107 1.73 -6.91 -14.20
CA ARG A 107 0.50 -7.49 -14.75
C ARG A 107 -0.70 -6.60 -14.49
N HIS A 108 -1.54 -6.44 -15.50
CA HIS A 108 -2.81 -5.74 -15.38
C HIS A 108 -3.91 -6.73 -14.98
N ASN A 109 -4.36 -6.68 -13.73
CA ASN A 109 -5.40 -7.56 -13.23
C ASN A 109 -6.76 -6.90 -13.34
N ARG A 110 -7.78 -7.59 -13.92
CA ARG A 110 -9.15 -7.09 -13.97
C ARG A 110 -9.76 -7.04 -12.57
N PRO A 111 -10.52 -5.97 -12.23
CA PRO A 111 -11.31 -5.96 -11.02
C PRO A 111 -12.33 -7.12 -11.06
N GLN A 112 -12.43 -7.88 -9.99
CA GLN A 112 -13.46 -8.91 -9.86
C GLN A 112 -14.31 -8.59 -8.64
N SER A 113 -15.65 -8.65 -8.79
CA SER A 113 -16.64 -8.42 -7.72
C SER A 113 -17.27 -9.73 -7.27
N GLY A 114 -17.38 -10.03 -5.93
CA GLY A 114 -18.09 -11.19 -5.36
C GLY A 114 -17.29 -12.07 -4.39
N ILE A 115 -17.95 -12.88 -3.57
CA ILE A 115 -17.41 -13.63 -2.40
C ILE A 115 -16.55 -14.86 -2.78
N ALA A 116 -16.81 -15.50 -3.93
CA ALA A 116 -16.00 -16.62 -4.44
C ALA A 116 -14.57 -16.21 -4.88
N GLN A 117 -14.12 -15.01 -4.53
CA GLN A 117 -13.04 -14.28 -5.17
C GLN A 117 -11.79 -14.09 -4.30
N GLU A 118 -11.78 -14.51 -3.04
CA GLU A 118 -10.62 -14.30 -2.18
C GLU A 118 -9.43 -15.14 -2.65
N ALA A 119 -9.66 -16.43 -2.96
CA ALA A 119 -8.64 -17.30 -3.55
C ALA A 119 -8.22 -16.79 -4.94
N LYS A 120 -9.19 -16.31 -5.75
CA LYS A 120 -8.91 -15.69 -7.05
C LYS A 120 -8.16 -14.35 -6.91
N ARG A 121 -8.44 -13.56 -5.86
CA ARG A 121 -7.68 -12.34 -5.56
C ARG A 121 -6.22 -12.65 -5.22
N ARG A 122 -5.97 -13.67 -4.39
CA ARG A 122 -4.59 -14.13 -4.09
C ARG A 122 -3.88 -14.59 -5.36
N ALA A 123 -4.51 -15.46 -6.17
CA ALA A 123 -3.94 -15.93 -7.43
C ALA A 123 -3.69 -14.80 -8.44
N ASN A 124 -4.57 -13.80 -8.50
CA ASN A 124 -4.43 -12.65 -9.38
C ASN A 124 -3.28 -11.71 -8.98
N VAL A 125 -2.90 -11.67 -7.71
CA VAL A 125 -1.85 -10.77 -7.22
C VAL A 125 -0.49 -11.43 -7.27
N LEU A 126 -0.43 -12.76 -7.17
CA LEU A 126 0.82 -13.52 -7.21
C LEU A 126 1.58 -13.27 -8.54
N GLY A 127 2.84 -12.83 -8.43
CA GLY A 127 3.68 -12.49 -9.58
C GLY A 127 3.19 -11.28 -10.39
N ALA A 128 2.31 -10.44 -9.82
CA ALA A 128 1.85 -9.22 -10.47
C ALA A 128 2.78 -8.02 -10.24
N TYR A 129 3.71 -8.14 -9.32
CA TYR A 129 4.67 -7.11 -8.96
C TYR A 129 6.10 -7.62 -9.12
N ARG A 130 7.04 -6.70 -9.24
CA ARG A 130 8.48 -6.96 -9.27
C ARG A 130 9.21 -5.80 -8.58
N GLU A 131 10.33 -6.09 -7.94
CA GLU A 131 11.28 -5.09 -7.47
C GLU A 131 11.90 -4.30 -8.63
N THR A 132 12.27 -3.06 -8.36
CA THR A 132 12.97 -2.17 -9.32
C THR A 132 14.48 -2.17 -9.08
N ASP A 133 14.90 -2.21 -7.81
CA ASP A 133 16.30 -2.18 -7.40
C ASP A 133 16.48 -3.03 -6.12
N ARG A 134 17.18 -4.14 -6.23
CA ARG A 134 17.50 -5.03 -5.09
C ARG A 134 18.55 -4.44 -4.15
N THR A 135 19.47 -3.67 -4.69
CA THR A 135 20.58 -3.14 -3.89
C THR A 135 20.12 -2.09 -2.90
N ALA A 136 19.05 -1.36 -3.24
CA ALA A 136 18.44 -0.38 -2.36
C ALA A 136 17.61 -1.01 -1.22
N ILE A 137 17.26 -2.30 -1.31
CA ILE A 137 16.32 -2.99 -0.38
C ILE A 137 17.06 -3.65 0.79
N ALA A 138 18.26 -4.21 0.52
CA ALA A 138 18.96 -5.07 1.45
C ALA A 138 19.24 -4.40 2.81
N GLY A 139 18.79 -5.05 3.89
CA GLY A 139 19.03 -4.60 5.27
C GLY A 139 18.26 -3.36 5.71
N GLN A 140 17.32 -2.86 4.90
CA GLN A 140 16.59 -1.63 5.18
C GLN A 140 15.26 -1.89 5.91
N ARG A 141 14.88 -0.98 6.82
CA ARG A 141 13.54 -0.93 7.42
C ARG A 141 12.60 -0.20 6.46
N ILE A 142 11.76 -0.96 5.77
CA ILE A 142 10.93 -0.43 4.69
C ILE A 142 9.50 -0.19 5.17
N LEU A 143 9.02 1.05 5.02
CA LEU A 143 7.61 1.40 5.16
C LEU A 143 6.91 1.22 3.80
N LEU A 144 6.03 0.22 3.71
CA LEU A 144 5.19 -0.03 2.52
C LEU A 144 3.79 0.55 2.72
N LEU A 145 3.38 1.50 1.88
CA LEU A 145 2.05 2.11 1.92
C LEU A 145 1.10 1.48 0.90
N ASP A 146 -0.16 1.30 1.33
CA ASP A 146 -1.31 0.96 0.45
C ASP A 146 -2.52 1.81 0.86
N ASP A 147 -3.50 1.98 -0.03
CA ASP A 147 -4.68 2.79 0.24
C ASP A 147 -5.77 2.03 1.01
N VAL A 148 -5.92 0.73 0.81
CA VAL A 148 -6.94 -0.10 1.47
C VAL A 148 -6.43 -1.53 1.70
N LEU A 149 -6.34 -1.90 2.95
CA LEU A 149 -6.05 -3.28 3.35
C LEU A 149 -7.37 -4.05 3.51
N THR A 150 -7.69 -4.95 2.56
CA THR A 150 -8.86 -5.84 2.66
C THR A 150 -8.45 -7.25 3.11
N THR A 151 -8.03 -8.09 2.17
CA THR A 151 -7.53 -9.45 2.45
C THR A 151 -6.03 -9.47 2.76
N GLY A 152 -5.33 -8.37 2.58
CA GLY A 152 -3.88 -8.29 2.68
C GLY A 152 -3.12 -8.87 1.48
N ALA A 153 -3.80 -9.45 0.48
CA ALA A 153 -3.15 -10.15 -0.64
C ALA A 153 -2.14 -9.28 -1.40
N THR A 154 -2.49 -8.02 -1.66
CA THR A 154 -1.60 -7.09 -2.38
C THR A 154 -0.39 -6.69 -1.52
N ALA A 155 -0.63 -6.25 -0.28
CA ALA A 155 0.43 -5.86 0.64
C ALA A 155 1.35 -7.05 0.96
N GLY A 156 0.78 -8.25 1.18
CA GLY A 156 1.54 -9.47 1.45
C GLY A 156 2.43 -9.90 0.28
N GLU A 157 1.94 -9.83 -0.97
CA GLU A 157 2.76 -10.13 -2.14
C GLU A 157 3.88 -9.10 -2.34
N CYS A 158 3.58 -7.81 -2.17
CA CYS A 158 4.60 -6.76 -2.23
C CYS A 158 5.67 -6.94 -1.14
N ALA A 159 5.25 -7.22 0.10
CA ALA A 159 6.17 -7.49 1.21
C ALA A 159 7.02 -8.73 0.95
N ARG A 160 6.43 -9.82 0.40
CA ARG A 160 7.17 -11.02 0.01
C ARG A 160 8.29 -10.70 -0.99
N ILE A 161 7.99 -9.89 -2.00
CA ILE A 161 8.98 -9.48 -3.01
C ILE A 161 10.10 -8.67 -2.36
N LEU A 162 9.76 -7.69 -1.51
CA LEU A 162 10.75 -6.87 -0.82
C LEU A 162 11.64 -7.72 0.10
N LYS A 163 11.06 -8.61 0.94
CA LYS A 163 11.83 -9.52 1.81
C LYS A 163 12.67 -10.55 1.05
N THR A 164 12.26 -10.95 -0.15
CA THR A 164 13.06 -11.86 -0.98
C THR A 164 14.21 -11.13 -1.68
N ALA A 165 14.12 -9.82 -1.82
CA ALA A 165 15.16 -8.99 -2.42
C ALA A 165 16.24 -8.56 -1.43
N GLY A 166 15.99 -8.59 -0.14
CA GLY A 166 16.90 -8.21 0.95
C GLY A 166 16.26 -8.18 2.29
#